data_d3914bd965403300cda9d96a3989fda7
#
_entry.id   d3914bd965403300cda9d96a3989fda7
#
_cell.length_a   1.000
_cell.length_b   1.000
_cell.length_c   1.000
_cell.angle_alpha   90.00
_cell.angle_beta   90.00
_cell.angle_gamma   90.00
#
_symmetry.space_group_name_H-M   'P 1'
#
loop_
_entity.id
_entity.type
_entity.pdbx_description
1 polymer ?
#
loop_
_entity_poly.entity_id
_entity_poly.type
_entity_poly.pdbx_seq_one_letter_code
_entity_poly.pdbx_strand_id
1 'polypeptide(L)'
;MKSGFVLFVLLLVAGYANAGAQKYEPLAASVQAALHAAVSDRRPPTSSFPNPMEAVNWLEEMSGRLVKRIPNQENRLEFLRAVHYEAKRAGLDPQLVLGLIQVESGFKKYAVSSAGARGYMQVM
;
A
#
# COMPACT_ATOMS: atom_id res chain seq x y z
N MET A 1 -8.77 -55.14 -53.55
CA MET A 1 -7.90 -54.14 -52.96
C MET A 1 -8.74 -52.87 -52.77
N LYS A 2 -9.22 -52.65 -51.57
CA LYS A 2 -10.06 -51.46 -51.28
C LYS A 2 -9.32 -50.67 -50.21
N SER A 3 -8.72 -49.56 -50.63
CA SER A 3 -8.04 -48.61 -49.75
C SER A 3 -9.08 -47.91 -48.90
N GLY A 4 -9.16 -48.26 -47.62
CA GLY A 4 -9.95 -47.52 -46.64
C GLY A 4 -9.23 -46.23 -46.27
N PHE A 5 -9.73 -45.11 -46.76
CA PHE A 5 -9.30 -43.78 -46.36
C PHE A 5 -9.95 -43.45 -45.01
N VAL A 6 -9.22 -43.68 -43.93
CA VAL A 6 -9.71 -43.31 -42.62
C VAL A 6 -9.50 -41.79 -42.44
N LEU A 7 -10.57 -41.06 -42.66
CA LEU A 7 -10.65 -39.63 -42.37
C LEU A 7 -10.62 -39.43 -40.88
N PHE A 8 -9.45 -39.11 -40.34
CA PHE A 8 -9.28 -38.73 -38.93
C PHE A 8 -9.76 -37.28 -38.76
N VAL A 9 -11.05 -37.17 -38.47
CA VAL A 9 -11.59 -35.85 -38.09
C VAL A 9 -11.11 -35.51 -36.69
N LEU A 10 -10.04 -34.71 -36.62
CA LEU A 10 -9.55 -34.13 -35.40
C LEU A 10 -10.55 -33.06 -34.98
N LEU A 11 -11.46 -33.43 -34.06
CA LEU A 11 -12.32 -32.48 -33.39
C LEU A 11 -11.47 -31.59 -32.47
N LEU A 12 -11.04 -30.44 -33.02
CA LEU A 12 -10.53 -29.33 -32.21
C LEU A 12 -11.67 -28.81 -31.35
N VAL A 13 -11.81 -29.37 -30.15
CA VAL A 13 -12.57 -28.73 -29.09
C VAL A 13 -11.80 -27.50 -28.68
N ALA A 14 -12.05 -26.38 -29.34
CA ALA A 14 -11.65 -25.08 -28.84
C ALA A 14 -12.38 -24.85 -27.52
N GLY A 15 -11.73 -25.24 -26.43
CA GLY A 15 -12.14 -24.82 -25.11
C GLY A 15 -12.07 -23.30 -25.06
N TYR A 16 -13.20 -22.64 -25.14
CA TYR A 16 -13.29 -21.23 -24.80
C TYR A 16 -12.88 -21.11 -23.34
N ALA A 17 -11.62 -20.81 -23.10
CA ALA A 17 -11.15 -20.36 -21.82
C ALA A 17 -11.89 -19.04 -21.57
N ASN A 18 -12.95 -19.08 -20.79
CA ASN A 18 -13.56 -17.91 -20.19
C ASN A 18 -12.56 -17.34 -19.19
N ALA A 19 -11.50 -16.71 -19.71
CA ALA A 19 -10.60 -15.92 -18.90
C ALA A 19 -11.38 -14.70 -18.43
N GLY A 20 -11.79 -14.72 -17.14
CA GLY A 20 -11.98 -13.50 -16.43
C GLY A 20 -13.31 -12.79 -16.53
N ALA A 21 -14.42 -13.49 -16.54
CA ALA A 21 -15.60 -12.91 -15.88
C ALA A 21 -15.43 -13.17 -14.37
N GLN A 22 -14.59 -12.40 -13.69
CA GLN A 22 -14.70 -12.29 -12.25
C GLN A 22 -16.09 -11.73 -11.96
N LYS A 23 -17.02 -12.64 -11.60
CA LYS A 23 -18.30 -12.23 -11.05
C LYS A 23 -17.95 -11.30 -9.89
N TYR A 24 -18.45 -10.08 -9.96
CA TYR A 24 -18.41 -9.14 -8.85
C TYR A 24 -19.18 -9.78 -7.70
N GLU A 25 -18.49 -10.57 -6.91
CA GLU A 25 -19.06 -11.06 -5.67
C GLU A 25 -19.08 -9.88 -4.71
N PRO A 26 -20.26 -9.49 -4.19
CA PRO A 26 -20.31 -8.39 -3.23
C PRO A 26 -19.46 -8.77 -2.03
N LEU A 27 -18.47 -7.92 -1.75
CA LEU A 27 -17.60 -8.08 -0.59
C LEU A 27 -18.44 -8.24 0.67
N ALA A 28 -18.09 -9.20 1.53
CA ALA A 28 -18.75 -9.38 2.82
C ALA A 28 -18.79 -8.03 3.57
N ALA A 29 -19.87 -7.77 4.28
CA ALA A 29 -20.07 -6.50 4.99
C ALA A 29 -18.92 -6.14 5.94
N SER A 30 -18.29 -7.15 6.55
CA SER A 30 -17.09 -6.98 7.38
C SER A 30 -15.89 -6.47 6.60
N VAL A 31 -15.68 -6.96 5.37
CA VAL A 31 -14.60 -6.51 4.48
C VAL A 31 -14.88 -5.10 3.97
N GLN A 32 -16.12 -4.80 3.61
CA GLN A 32 -16.50 -3.44 3.23
C GLN A 32 -16.29 -2.45 4.37
N ALA A 33 -16.69 -2.80 5.59
CA ALA A 33 -16.47 -1.97 6.77
C ALA A 33 -14.98 -1.75 7.05
N ALA A 34 -14.16 -2.78 6.91
CA ALA A 34 -12.71 -2.70 7.07
C ALA A 34 -12.07 -1.80 6.01
N LEU A 35 -12.49 -1.93 4.73
CA LEU A 35 -12.02 -1.06 3.66
C LEU A 35 -12.46 0.40 3.88
N HIS A 36 -13.71 0.63 4.25
CA HIS A 36 -14.17 1.98 4.59
C HIS A 36 -13.40 2.58 5.76
N ALA A 37 -13.09 1.81 6.79
CA ALA A 37 -12.26 2.26 7.89
C ALA A 37 -10.82 2.55 7.45
N ALA A 38 -10.29 1.75 6.52
CA ALA A 38 -8.94 1.90 5.99
C ALA A 38 -8.78 3.13 5.09
N VAL A 39 -9.81 3.49 4.31
CA VAL A 39 -9.79 4.65 3.37
C VAL A 39 -10.38 5.91 3.98
N SER A 40 -10.98 5.83 5.18
CA SER A 40 -11.52 7.02 5.84
C SER A 40 -10.36 7.95 6.25
N ASP A 41 -10.43 9.19 5.80
CA ASP A 41 -9.49 10.29 6.13
C ASP A 41 -9.62 10.73 7.61
N ARG A 42 -9.57 9.75 8.51
CA ARG A 42 -9.57 10.05 9.94
C ARG A 42 -8.18 10.51 10.33
N ARG A 43 -8.14 11.68 10.95
CA ARG A 43 -6.91 12.14 11.59
C ARG A 43 -6.38 11.05 12.51
N PRO A 44 -5.09 10.68 12.42
CA PRO A 44 -4.53 9.69 13.31
C PRO A 44 -4.80 10.06 14.77
N PRO A 45 -5.14 9.11 15.64
CA PRO A 45 -5.26 9.39 17.04
C PRO A 45 -3.96 9.99 17.57
N THR A 46 -4.07 10.82 18.61
CA THR A 46 -2.93 11.56 19.18
C THR A 46 -1.79 10.64 19.61
N SER A 47 -2.08 9.37 19.86
CA SER A 47 -1.07 8.35 20.16
C SER A 47 -1.49 7.00 19.58
N SER A 48 -0.63 6.43 18.73
CA SER A 48 -0.70 5.02 18.25
C SER A 48 0.27 4.12 19.01
N PHE A 49 0.91 4.66 20.03
CA PHE A 49 1.91 3.95 20.83
C PHE A 49 1.25 3.34 22.07
N PRO A 50 1.61 2.10 22.44
CA PRO A 50 1.08 1.44 23.63
C PRO A 50 1.55 2.11 24.92
N ASN A 51 2.68 2.82 24.89
CA ASN A 51 3.28 3.48 26.05
C ASN A 51 3.71 4.91 25.66
N PRO A 52 3.33 5.95 26.46
CA PRO A 52 3.72 7.32 26.20
C PRO A 52 5.24 7.55 26.14
N MET A 53 6.02 6.85 26.95
CA MET A 53 7.47 6.97 26.98
C MET A 53 8.09 6.41 25.68
N GLU A 54 7.55 5.30 25.18
CA GLU A 54 7.95 4.73 23.89
C GLU A 54 7.66 5.71 22.74
N ALA A 55 6.51 6.38 22.80
CA ALA A 55 6.16 7.42 21.84
C ALA A 55 7.19 8.56 21.83
N VAL A 56 7.56 9.07 22.99
CA VAL A 56 8.53 10.16 23.12
C VAL A 56 9.89 9.73 22.56
N ASN A 57 10.40 8.60 22.99
CA ASN A 57 11.71 8.11 22.56
C ASN A 57 11.77 7.88 21.05
N TRP A 58 10.75 7.23 20.48
CA TRP A 58 10.69 6.95 19.05
C TRP A 58 10.58 8.24 18.23
N LEU A 59 9.70 9.15 18.62
CA LEU A 59 9.50 10.42 17.92
C LEU A 59 10.74 11.30 17.99
N GLU A 60 11.43 11.34 19.14
CA GLU A 60 12.67 12.10 19.30
C GLU A 60 13.77 11.56 18.39
N GLU A 61 14.00 10.25 18.41
CA GLU A 61 15.01 9.60 17.59
C GLU A 61 14.74 9.79 16.09
N MET A 62 13.53 9.51 15.63
CA MET A 62 13.15 9.63 14.22
C MET A 62 13.10 11.09 13.77
N SER A 63 12.66 12.00 14.64
CA SER A 63 12.69 13.44 14.35
C SER A 63 14.11 13.94 14.14
N GLY A 64 15.05 13.51 14.97
CA GLY A 64 16.47 13.85 14.79
C GLY A 64 17.02 13.42 13.44
N ARG A 65 16.66 12.23 12.97
CA ARG A 65 17.08 11.70 11.65
C ARG A 65 16.49 12.49 10.47
N LEU A 66 15.28 13.04 10.62
CA LEU A 66 14.56 13.71 9.55
C LEU A 66 14.70 15.24 9.53
N VAL A 67 15.43 15.85 10.45
CA VAL A 67 15.61 17.30 10.55
C VAL A 67 16.02 17.97 9.23
N LYS A 68 16.92 17.34 8.49
CA LYS A 68 17.40 17.86 7.19
C LYS A 68 16.40 17.67 6.05
N ARG A 69 15.49 16.71 6.16
CA ARG A 69 14.51 16.39 5.12
C ARG A 69 13.20 17.12 5.32
N ILE A 70 12.78 17.25 6.56
CA ILE A 70 11.56 17.97 6.99
C ILE A 70 11.98 18.96 8.09
N PRO A 71 12.43 20.15 7.74
CA PRO A 71 13.00 21.12 8.70
C PRO A 71 11.99 21.63 9.74
N ASN A 72 10.72 21.80 9.33
CA ASN A 72 9.68 22.24 10.26
C ASN A 72 9.35 21.13 11.26
N GLN A 73 9.49 21.44 12.56
CA GLN A 73 9.33 20.46 13.64
C GLN A 73 7.88 19.95 13.75
N GLU A 74 6.92 20.82 13.63
CA GLU A 74 5.50 20.45 13.73
C GLU A 74 5.09 19.50 12.61
N ASN A 75 5.41 19.86 11.36
CA ASN A 75 5.16 19.01 10.19
C ASN A 75 5.89 17.66 10.29
N ARG A 76 7.11 17.68 10.82
CA ARG A 76 7.90 16.46 11.02
C ARG A 76 7.28 15.52 12.03
N LEU A 77 6.82 16.04 13.16
CA LEU A 77 6.15 15.24 14.20
C LEU A 77 4.78 14.74 13.74
N GLU A 78 4.01 15.55 13.03
CA GLU A 78 2.75 15.14 12.44
C GLU A 78 2.95 14.01 11.43
N PHE A 79 3.93 14.17 10.54
CA PHE A 79 4.31 13.16 9.57
C PHE A 79 4.71 11.84 10.23
N LEU A 80 5.58 11.89 11.25
CA LEU A 80 6.03 10.69 11.96
C LEU A 80 4.90 9.98 12.70
N ARG A 81 3.99 10.71 13.32
CA ARG A 81 2.81 10.13 13.97
C ARG A 81 1.91 9.43 12.94
N ALA A 82 1.69 10.06 11.79
CA ALA A 82 0.89 9.48 10.72
C ALA A 82 1.53 8.19 10.17
N VAL A 83 2.83 8.20 9.90
CA VAL A 83 3.57 7.01 9.44
C VAL A 83 3.51 5.89 10.46
N HIS A 84 3.74 6.19 11.74
CA HIS A 84 3.68 5.17 12.79
C HIS A 84 2.28 4.56 12.89
N TYR A 85 1.25 5.38 12.91
CA TYR A 85 -0.14 4.93 12.98
C TYR A 85 -0.52 4.05 11.79
N GLU A 86 -0.27 4.53 10.56
CA GLU A 86 -0.64 3.80 9.34
C GLU A 86 0.16 2.51 9.18
N ALA A 87 1.45 2.53 9.50
CA ALA A 87 2.28 1.33 9.45
C ALA A 87 1.76 0.26 10.44
N LYS A 88 1.50 0.64 11.69
CA LYS A 88 0.95 -0.28 12.70
C LYS A 88 -0.42 -0.82 12.29
N ARG A 89 -1.28 0.02 11.74
CA ARG A 89 -2.58 -0.39 11.21
C ARG A 89 -2.48 -1.40 10.07
N ALA A 90 -1.45 -1.26 9.23
CA ALA A 90 -1.18 -2.18 8.14
C ALA A 90 -0.37 -3.43 8.55
N GLY A 91 0.00 -3.55 9.83
CA GLY A 91 0.85 -4.64 10.31
C GLY A 91 2.30 -4.54 9.86
N LEU A 92 2.77 -3.34 9.50
CA LEU A 92 4.13 -3.06 9.04
C LEU A 92 4.98 -2.42 10.14
N ASP A 93 6.30 -2.60 10.01
CA ASP A 93 7.26 -1.86 10.83
C ASP A 93 7.32 -0.39 10.34
N PRO A 94 7.09 0.61 11.22
CA PRO A 94 7.20 2.01 10.86
C PRO A 94 8.57 2.41 10.29
N GLN A 95 9.65 1.80 10.73
CA GLN A 95 10.99 2.08 10.21
C GLN A 95 11.16 1.56 8.78
N LEU A 96 10.56 0.41 8.45
CA LEU A 96 10.51 -0.09 7.09
C LEU A 96 9.79 0.89 6.16
N VAL A 97 8.64 1.41 6.61
CA VAL A 97 7.86 2.40 5.83
C VAL A 97 8.67 3.69 5.64
N LEU A 98 9.35 4.18 6.66
CA LEU A 98 10.25 5.34 6.54
C LEU A 98 11.40 5.09 5.56
N GLY A 99 11.98 3.90 5.59
CA GLY A 99 13.03 3.51 4.62
C GLY A 99 12.50 3.49 3.18
N LEU A 100 11.30 2.98 2.97
CA LEU A 100 10.64 3.00 1.66
C LEU A 100 10.39 4.43 1.17
N ILE A 101 9.84 5.30 2.01
CA ILE A 101 9.61 6.72 1.68
C ILE A 101 10.92 7.43 1.33
N GLN A 102 12.00 7.10 2.01
CA GLN A 102 13.32 7.65 1.70
C GLN A 102 13.78 7.28 0.28
N VAL A 103 13.59 6.02 -0.11
CA VAL A 103 13.98 5.53 -1.44
C VAL A 103 13.07 6.11 -2.53
N GLU A 104 11.76 6.13 -2.29
CA GLU A 104 10.76 6.50 -3.28
C GLU A 104 10.73 8.01 -3.57
N SER A 105 10.76 8.83 -2.54
CA SER A 105 10.58 10.29 -2.68
C SER A 105 11.64 11.14 -2.00
N GLY A 106 12.50 10.55 -1.17
CA GLY A 106 13.39 11.30 -0.29
C GLY A 106 12.66 12.24 0.66
N PHE A 107 11.46 11.82 1.13
CA PHE A 107 10.55 12.60 1.98
C PHE A 107 9.94 13.85 1.32
N LYS A 108 9.84 13.87 -0.01
CA LYS A 108 9.20 14.97 -0.76
C LYS A 108 7.69 14.70 -0.89
N LYS A 109 6.89 15.48 -0.17
CA LYS A 109 5.42 15.34 -0.15
C LYS A 109 4.78 15.41 -1.54
N TYR A 110 5.32 16.24 -2.41
CA TYR A 110 4.79 16.49 -3.76
C TYR A 110 5.69 15.93 -4.87
N ALA A 111 6.45 14.88 -4.56
CA ALA A 111 7.27 14.21 -5.55
C ALA A 111 6.39 13.64 -6.68
N VAL A 112 6.86 13.80 -7.92
CA VAL A 112 6.23 13.23 -9.11
C VAL A 112 7.34 12.58 -9.93
N SER A 113 7.17 11.30 -10.28
CA SER A 113 8.11 10.59 -11.15
C SER A 113 7.80 10.84 -12.64
N SER A 114 8.74 10.48 -13.51
CA SER A 114 8.53 10.52 -14.96
C SER A 114 7.40 9.61 -15.43
N ALA A 115 7.08 8.55 -14.68
CA ALA A 115 5.97 7.64 -14.93
C ALA A 115 4.63 8.11 -14.33
N GLY A 116 4.61 9.26 -13.63
CA GLY A 116 3.39 9.83 -13.03
C GLY A 116 3.11 9.38 -11.60
N ALA A 117 3.99 8.59 -10.98
CA ALA A 117 3.85 8.23 -9.57
C ALA A 117 3.98 9.46 -8.67
N ARG A 118 3.19 9.54 -7.60
CA ARG A 118 3.04 10.76 -6.80
C ARG A 118 3.22 10.52 -5.30
N GLY A 119 3.69 11.57 -4.63
CA GLY A 119 3.73 11.68 -3.17
C GLY A 119 4.87 10.89 -2.52
N TYR A 120 4.76 10.72 -1.22
CA TYR A 120 5.79 10.12 -0.40
C TYR A 120 6.18 8.69 -0.84
N MET A 121 5.20 7.89 -1.22
CA MET A 121 5.40 6.47 -1.56
C MET A 121 5.34 6.20 -3.07
N GLN A 122 5.26 7.24 -3.89
CA GLN A 122 5.26 7.16 -5.36
C GLN A 122 4.24 6.14 -5.90
N VAL A 123 3.01 6.23 -5.42
CA VAL A 123 1.90 5.39 -5.87
C VAL A 123 1.28 5.98 -7.12
N MET A 124 0.93 5.13 -8.08
CA MET A 124 0.23 5.49 -9.34
C MET A 124 -1.27 5.30 -9.21
#